data_243f7ecf1bc4eaffe9c1d989a789de29
#
_entry.id   243f7ecf1bc4eaffe9c1d989a789de29
#
_cell.length_a   1.000
_cell.length_b   1.000
_cell.length_c   1.000
_cell.angle_alpha   90.00
_cell.angle_beta   90.00
_cell.angle_gamma   90.00
#
_symmetry.space_group_name_H-M   'P 1'
#
loop_
_entity.id
_entity.type
_entity.pdbx_description
1 polymer ?
#
loop_
_entity_poly.entity_id
_entity_poly.type
_entity_poly.pdbx_seq_one_letter_code
_entity_poly.pdbx_strand_id
1 'polypeptide(L)'
;GETAVGNRVNCIANPHTCRETEYDLSIVENPKKVFVAGAGVSGLAAAYGAAERGHHVTVFEASDEIGGQWLSEYASLVLNYRNLLKKHGAEIRLSTPLTREIVDAEKPDAVILATGSNPMFLPIPGLDNREFVKTAIEVLRGKTLYGKKVVVAGGGMTGAETAVFLAVQGCDVTMIEMAPDIITDAVAQPRACLL
;
A
#
# COMPACT_ATOMS: atom_id res chain seq x y z
N GLY A 1 -7.14 -18.86 -6.71
CA GLY A 1 -7.25 -17.72 -7.25
C GLY A 1 -7.37 -17.52 -8.77
N GLU A 2 -6.64 -16.59 -9.32
CA GLU A 2 -6.74 -16.14 -10.73
C GLU A 2 -6.50 -17.25 -11.76
N THR A 3 -5.61 -18.19 -11.47
CA THR A 3 -5.34 -19.37 -12.33
C THR A 3 -6.56 -20.27 -12.55
N ALA A 4 -7.43 -20.38 -11.55
CA ALA A 4 -8.63 -21.22 -11.67
C ALA A 4 -9.69 -20.65 -12.66
N VAL A 5 -9.60 -19.38 -13.00
CA VAL A 5 -10.48 -18.69 -13.95
C VAL A 5 -9.75 -18.31 -15.25
N GLY A 6 -8.57 -18.87 -15.49
CA GLY A 6 -7.83 -18.65 -16.74
C GLY A 6 -7.07 -17.31 -16.81
N ASN A 7 -7.00 -16.57 -15.74
CA ASN A 7 -6.22 -15.34 -15.67
C ASN A 7 -4.72 -15.65 -15.48
N ARG A 8 -3.86 -14.70 -15.87
CA ARG A 8 -2.42 -14.81 -15.63
C ARG A 8 -2.13 -14.81 -14.15
N VAL A 9 -1.13 -15.59 -13.74
CA VAL A 9 -0.62 -15.56 -12.36
C VAL A 9 0.09 -14.24 -12.11
N ASN A 10 -0.27 -13.58 -11.04
CA ASN A 10 0.44 -12.42 -10.54
C ASN A 10 1.10 -12.77 -9.19
N CYS A 11 2.29 -12.26 -8.96
CA CYS A 11 2.99 -12.42 -7.69
C CYS A 11 3.24 -11.04 -7.08
N ILE A 12 2.81 -10.83 -5.86
CA ILE A 12 3.00 -9.56 -5.15
C ILE A 12 4.49 -9.25 -4.90
N ALA A 13 5.33 -10.28 -4.77
CA ALA A 13 6.76 -10.14 -4.53
C ALA A 13 7.60 -10.08 -5.82
N ASN A 14 7.04 -10.53 -6.94
CA ASN A 14 7.74 -10.51 -8.23
C ASN A 14 6.79 -9.97 -9.32
N PRO A 15 6.90 -8.68 -9.66
CA PRO A 15 6.03 -8.04 -10.65
C PRO A 15 6.23 -8.62 -12.07
N HIS A 16 7.32 -9.35 -12.32
CA HIS A 16 7.63 -9.93 -13.64
C HIS A 16 7.01 -11.32 -13.84
N THR A 17 6.41 -11.92 -12.79
CA THR A 17 5.83 -13.27 -12.85
C THR A 17 4.87 -13.41 -14.03
N CYS A 18 5.14 -14.41 -14.87
CA CYS A 18 4.43 -14.69 -16.12
C CYS A 18 4.42 -13.54 -17.15
N ARG A 19 5.37 -12.60 -17.01
CA ARG A 19 5.56 -11.45 -17.90
C ARG A 19 7.01 -11.23 -18.27
N GLU A 20 7.86 -12.20 -18.06
CA GLU A 20 9.32 -12.11 -18.22
C GLU A 20 9.72 -11.78 -19.68
N THR A 21 8.86 -12.12 -20.64
CA THR A 21 9.06 -11.79 -22.07
C THR A 21 8.44 -10.45 -22.48
N GLU A 22 7.62 -9.85 -21.63
CA GLU A 22 6.94 -8.57 -21.91
C GLU A 22 7.76 -7.36 -21.43
N TYR A 23 8.59 -7.56 -20.42
CA TYR A 23 9.41 -6.52 -19.84
C TYR A 23 10.84 -6.56 -20.38
N ASP A 24 11.27 -5.42 -20.89
CA ASP A 24 12.69 -5.21 -21.18
C ASP A 24 13.42 -4.90 -19.87
N LEU A 25 14.15 -5.89 -19.35
CA LEU A 25 14.95 -5.76 -18.11
C LEU A 25 16.41 -5.44 -18.42
N SER A 26 16.76 -5.13 -19.66
CA SER A 26 18.11 -4.73 -20.04
C SER A 26 18.54 -3.45 -19.30
N ILE A 27 19.80 -3.40 -18.93
CA ILE A 27 20.40 -2.19 -18.36
C ILE A 27 20.37 -1.10 -19.43
N VAL A 28 19.89 0.07 -19.06
CA VAL A 28 19.79 1.22 -19.97
C VAL A 28 21.17 1.79 -20.31
N GLU A 29 21.37 2.19 -21.55
CA GLU A 29 22.63 2.83 -21.96
C GLU A 29 22.82 4.22 -21.33
N ASN A 30 21.71 4.94 -21.09
CA ASN A 30 21.72 6.29 -20.52
C ASN A 30 20.94 6.32 -19.20
N PRO A 31 21.58 6.03 -18.06
CA PRO A 31 20.97 6.11 -16.73
C PRO A 31 20.39 7.49 -16.45
N LYS A 32 19.19 7.52 -15.89
CA LYS A 32 18.51 8.75 -15.48
C LYS A 32 18.50 8.88 -13.98
N LYS A 33 18.48 10.12 -13.49
CA LYS A 33 18.18 10.44 -12.09
C LYS A 33 16.67 10.41 -11.88
N VAL A 34 16.18 9.43 -11.13
CA VAL A 34 14.74 9.22 -10.91
C VAL A 34 14.41 9.44 -9.45
N PHE A 35 13.44 10.30 -9.18
CA PHE A 35 12.87 10.48 -7.85
C PHE A 35 11.55 9.76 -7.73
N VAL A 36 11.33 9.11 -6.59
CA VAL A 36 10.06 8.46 -6.25
C VAL A 36 9.51 9.09 -4.97
N ALA A 37 8.33 9.66 -5.05
CA ALA A 37 7.64 10.24 -3.91
C ALA A 37 6.72 9.20 -3.26
N GLY A 38 7.09 8.76 -2.07
CA GLY A 38 6.39 7.75 -1.27
C GLY A 38 7.07 6.38 -1.32
N ALA A 39 7.33 5.81 -0.14
CA ALA A 39 7.90 4.48 0.06
C ALA A 39 6.84 3.43 0.47
N GLY A 40 5.61 3.60 0.04
CA GLY A 40 4.60 2.54 0.06
C GLY A 40 4.93 1.43 -0.96
N VAL A 41 4.17 0.34 -0.97
CA VAL A 41 4.43 -0.81 -1.86
C VAL A 41 4.55 -0.39 -3.33
N SER A 42 3.67 0.50 -3.81
CA SER A 42 3.72 1.01 -5.19
C SER A 42 5.00 1.78 -5.50
N GLY A 43 5.43 2.66 -4.57
CA GLY A 43 6.66 3.43 -4.74
C GLY A 43 7.91 2.55 -4.68
N LEU A 44 7.95 1.59 -3.75
CA LEU A 44 9.05 0.64 -3.63
C LEU A 44 9.17 -0.24 -4.89
N ALA A 45 8.04 -0.71 -5.43
CA ALA A 45 8.01 -1.50 -6.66
C ALA A 45 8.48 -0.68 -7.88
N ALA A 46 8.01 0.57 -8.02
CA ALA A 46 8.42 1.46 -9.09
C ALA A 46 9.91 1.82 -8.99
N ALA A 47 10.39 2.09 -7.77
CA ALA A 47 11.81 2.36 -7.51
C ALA A 47 12.68 1.16 -7.85
N TYR A 48 12.24 -0.06 -7.49
CA TYR A 48 12.94 -1.29 -7.83
C TYR A 48 13.03 -1.48 -9.35
N GLY A 49 11.92 -1.36 -10.07
CA GLY A 49 11.92 -1.51 -11.52
C GLY A 49 12.84 -0.51 -12.24
N ALA A 50 12.91 0.73 -11.75
CA ALA A 50 13.84 1.72 -12.28
C ALA A 50 15.30 1.40 -11.92
N ALA A 51 15.58 1.03 -10.67
CA ALA A 51 16.93 0.71 -10.20
C ALA A 51 17.48 -0.58 -10.83
N GLU A 52 16.64 -1.60 -11.03
CA GLU A 52 17.00 -2.85 -11.69
C GLU A 52 17.47 -2.62 -13.13
N ARG A 53 16.90 -1.62 -13.82
CA ARG A 53 17.32 -1.20 -15.15
C ARG A 53 18.54 -0.25 -15.18
N GLY A 54 19.13 0.04 -14.02
CA GLY A 54 20.36 0.82 -13.91
C GLY A 54 20.17 2.33 -13.74
N HIS A 55 18.94 2.83 -13.51
CA HIS A 55 18.73 4.23 -13.19
C HIS A 55 19.21 4.59 -11.78
N HIS A 56 19.59 5.86 -11.57
CA HIS A 56 19.93 6.40 -10.26
C HIS A 56 18.66 6.81 -9.53
N VAL A 57 18.23 5.98 -8.56
CA VAL A 57 16.92 6.15 -7.90
C VAL A 57 17.09 6.67 -6.48
N THR A 58 16.34 7.71 -6.14
CA THR A 58 16.14 8.18 -4.77
C THR A 58 14.64 8.14 -4.43
N VAL A 59 14.30 7.41 -3.37
CA VAL A 59 12.95 7.35 -2.82
C VAL A 59 12.84 8.32 -1.66
N PHE A 60 11.82 9.18 -1.70
CA PHE A 60 11.50 10.14 -0.65
C PHE A 60 10.26 9.67 0.12
N GLU A 61 10.37 9.57 1.43
CA GLU A 61 9.27 9.16 2.30
C GLU A 61 9.06 10.18 3.41
N ALA A 62 7.81 10.60 3.58
CA ALA A 62 7.45 11.60 4.57
C ALA A 62 7.50 11.05 6.01
N SER A 63 7.25 9.75 6.18
CA SER A 63 7.33 9.08 7.48
C SER A 63 8.77 8.61 7.79
N ASP A 64 8.95 8.15 9.01
CA ASP A 64 10.21 7.57 9.51
C ASP A 64 10.39 6.08 9.16
N GLU A 65 9.40 5.50 8.46
CA GLU A 65 9.40 4.08 8.07
C GLU A 65 8.88 3.88 6.64
N ILE A 66 9.34 2.82 5.97
CA ILE A 66 8.84 2.40 4.65
C ILE A 66 7.67 1.43 4.79
N GLY A 67 6.86 1.27 3.73
CA GLY A 67 5.78 0.28 3.66
C GLY A 67 4.39 0.89 3.49
N GLY A 68 4.24 2.17 3.84
CA GLY A 68 2.97 2.87 3.67
C GLY A 68 1.83 2.19 4.46
N GLN A 69 0.68 2.01 3.86
CA GLN A 69 -0.51 1.42 4.51
C GLN A 69 -0.37 -0.08 4.81
N TRP A 70 0.57 -0.79 4.17
CA TRP A 70 0.75 -2.24 4.22
C TRP A 70 1.83 -2.72 5.19
N LEU A 71 2.33 -1.85 6.04
CA LEU A 71 3.48 -2.16 6.90
C LEU A 71 3.26 -3.34 7.84
N SER A 72 2.05 -3.50 8.39
CA SER A 72 1.75 -4.55 9.37
C SER A 72 1.53 -5.93 8.75
N GLU A 73 0.85 -5.98 7.61
CA GLU A 73 0.42 -7.24 6.99
C GLU A 73 1.45 -7.83 6.03
N TYR A 74 2.22 -6.96 5.39
CA TYR A 74 3.18 -7.35 4.35
C TYR A 74 4.62 -6.91 4.69
N ALA A 75 5.00 -6.95 5.97
CA ALA A 75 6.33 -6.56 6.42
C ALA A 75 7.45 -7.31 5.68
N SER A 76 7.26 -8.59 5.36
CA SER A 76 8.21 -9.38 4.58
C SER A 76 8.37 -8.88 3.15
N LEU A 77 7.29 -8.43 2.51
CA LEU A 77 7.33 -7.84 1.18
C LEU A 77 8.08 -6.50 1.19
N VAL A 78 7.79 -5.65 2.16
CA VAL A 78 8.47 -4.36 2.34
C VAL A 78 9.97 -4.57 2.56
N LEU A 79 10.34 -5.54 3.42
CA LEU A 79 11.73 -5.91 3.66
C LEU A 79 12.41 -6.43 2.39
N ASN A 80 11.71 -7.23 1.59
CA ASN A 80 12.22 -7.71 0.30
C ASN A 80 12.56 -6.55 -0.64
N TYR A 81 11.63 -5.60 -0.84
CA TYR A 81 11.91 -4.42 -1.67
C TYR A 81 13.04 -3.57 -1.13
N ARG A 82 13.13 -3.37 0.19
CA ARG A 82 14.25 -2.67 0.82
C ARG A 82 15.59 -3.31 0.46
N ASN A 83 15.67 -4.64 0.53
CA ASN A 83 16.89 -5.38 0.21
C ASN A 83 17.23 -5.31 -1.28
N LEU A 84 16.23 -5.40 -2.17
CA LEU A 84 16.40 -5.26 -3.60
C LEU A 84 16.88 -3.85 -3.96
N LEU A 85 16.28 -2.81 -3.43
CA LEU A 85 16.69 -1.42 -3.65
C LEU A 85 18.13 -1.19 -3.18
N LYS A 86 18.49 -1.70 -1.99
CA LYS A 86 19.87 -1.64 -1.50
C LYS A 86 20.85 -2.36 -2.44
N LYS A 87 20.48 -3.55 -2.95
CA LYS A 87 21.29 -4.31 -3.91
C LYS A 87 21.57 -3.52 -5.19
N HIS A 88 20.59 -2.76 -5.67
CA HIS A 88 20.72 -1.95 -6.88
C HIS A 88 21.19 -0.51 -6.62
N GLY A 89 21.64 -0.19 -5.40
CA GLY A 89 22.22 1.12 -5.06
C GLY A 89 21.24 2.27 -4.99
N ALA A 90 19.94 1.99 -4.85
CA ALA A 90 18.95 3.03 -4.66
C ALA A 90 19.00 3.61 -3.25
N GLU A 91 18.84 4.93 -3.14
CA GLU A 91 18.78 5.66 -1.88
C GLU A 91 17.33 5.76 -1.39
N ILE A 92 17.12 5.64 -0.06
CA ILE A 92 15.84 5.90 0.59
C ILE A 92 16.06 7.00 1.64
N ARG A 93 15.36 8.11 1.48
CA ARG A 93 15.38 9.26 2.41
C ARG A 93 14.06 9.25 3.20
N LEU A 94 14.14 8.83 4.45
CA LEU A 94 13.02 8.85 5.39
C LEU A 94 12.85 10.24 6.01
N SER A 95 11.68 10.50 6.60
CA SER A 95 11.31 11.78 7.20
C SER A 95 11.58 12.98 6.26
N THR A 96 11.50 12.73 4.95
CA THR A 96 11.86 13.68 3.91
C THR A 96 10.79 13.67 2.82
N PRO A 97 9.71 14.43 2.97
CA PRO A 97 8.71 14.55 1.89
C PRO A 97 9.35 15.19 0.65
N LEU A 98 9.08 14.63 -0.53
CA LEU A 98 9.51 15.24 -1.77
C LEU A 98 8.73 16.54 -2.02
N THR A 99 9.45 17.66 -2.01
CA THR A 99 8.87 18.99 -2.25
C THR A 99 9.32 19.54 -3.60
N ARG A 100 8.65 20.62 -4.03
CA ARG A 100 9.00 21.36 -5.25
C ARG A 100 10.43 21.89 -5.20
N GLU A 101 10.85 22.40 -4.06
CA GLU A 101 12.17 22.96 -3.82
C GLU A 101 13.27 21.91 -3.99
N ILE A 102 13.04 20.67 -3.52
CA ILE A 102 13.99 19.55 -3.71
C ILE A 102 14.10 19.20 -5.20
N VAL A 103 12.97 19.13 -5.91
CA VAL A 103 12.97 18.83 -7.34
C VAL A 103 13.69 19.92 -8.13
N ASP A 104 13.42 21.18 -7.83
CA ASP A 104 14.03 22.34 -8.52
C ASP A 104 15.54 22.45 -8.23
N ALA A 105 15.99 22.08 -7.03
CA ALA A 105 17.38 22.09 -6.61
C ALA A 105 18.17 20.90 -7.18
N GLU A 106 17.62 19.69 -7.06
CA GLU A 106 18.33 18.46 -7.42
C GLU A 106 18.12 18.02 -8.87
N LYS A 107 17.13 18.58 -9.57
CA LYS A 107 16.85 18.42 -11.01
C LYS A 107 16.85 16.96 -11.48
N PRO A 108 15.94 16.12 -10.99
CA PRO A 108 15.81 14.76 -11.51
C PRO A 108 15.32 14.78 -12.96
N ASP A 109 15.69 13.76 -13.73
CA ASP A 109 15.18 13.56 -15.10
C ASP A 109 13.71 13.11 -15.11
N ALA A 110 13.29 12.44 -14.04
CA ALA A 110 11.91 11.98 -13.87
C ALA A 110 11.49 11.93 -12.40
N VAL A 111 10.19 12.16 -12.15
CA VAL A 111 9.57 12.01 -10.84
C VAL A 111 8.40 11.03 -10.95
N ILE A 112 8.39 10.03 -10.09
CA ILE A 112 7.29 9.07 -9.96
C ILE A 112 6.50 9.43 -8.70
N LEU A 113 5.20 9.68 -8.86
CA LEU A 113 4.31 9.99 -7.73
C LEU A 113 3.64 8.71 -7.24
N ALA A 114 3.96 8.31 -6.02
CA ALA A 114 3.41 7.13 -5.32
C ALA A 114 3.02 7.48 -3.88
N THR A 115 2.45 8.67 -3.68
CA THR A 115 2.16 9.27 -2.38
C THR A 115 1.00 8.61 -1.62
N GLY A 116 0.34 7.62 -2.23
CA GLY A 116 -0.76 6.87 -1.63
C GLY A 116 -2.06 7.66 -1.55
N SER A 117 -2.89 7.29 -0.59
CA SER A 117 -4.19 7.90 -0.35
C SER A 117 -4.43 8.12 1.13
N ASN A 118 -5.30 9.07 1.46
CA ASN A 118 -5.80 9.27 2.80
C ASN A 118 -7.25 8.79 2.92
N PRO A 119 -7.68 8.26 4.07
CA PRO A 119 -9.06 7.93 4.31
C PRO A 119 -9.95 9.16 4.13
N MET A 120 -11.02 9.00 3.37
CA MET A 120 -12.03 10.03 3.20
C MET A 120 -13.08 9.88 4.31
N PHE A 121 -13.35 10.96 5.00
CA PHE A 121 -14.44 11.02 5.98
C PHE A 121 -15.72 11.49 5.29
N LEU A 122 -16.75 10.67 5.38
CA LEU A 122 -18.08 11.07 4.90
C LEU A 122 -18.66 12.16 5.80
N PRO A 123 -19.51 13.05 5.27
CA PRO A 123 -20.14 14.12 6.04
C PRO A 123 -21.30 13.59 6.89
N ILE A 124 -21.01 12.63 7.76
CA ILE A 124 -21.97 12.05 8.71
C ILE A 124 -21.76 12.72 10.07
N PRO A 125 -22.79 13.24 10.72
CA PRO A 125 -22.66 13.86 12.03
C PRO A 125 -21.99 12.93 13.04
N GLY A 126 -20.95 13.44 13.70
CA GLY A 126 -20.18 12.71 14.72
C GLY A 126 -18.97 11.94 14.20
N LEU A 127 -18.75 11.80 12.89
CA LEU A 127 -17.54 11.14 12.35
C LEU A 127 -16.26 11.98 12.55
N ASP A 128 -16.39 13.22 12.88
CA ASP A 128 -15.30 14.13 13.27
C ASP A 128 -14.80 13.92 14.71
N ASN A 129 -15.57 13.19 15.52
CA ASN A 129 -15.17 12.87 16.90
C ASN A 129 -14.05 11.82 16.93
N ARG A 130 -12.80 12.30 16.87
CA ARG A 130 -11.59 11.46 16.83
C ARG A 130 -11.31 10.69 18.13
N GLU A 131 -12.05 10.93 19.20
CA GLU A 131 -11.99 10.12 20.41
C GLU A 131 -12.58 8.72 20.17
N PHE A 132 -13.74 8.66 19.52
CA PHE A 132 -14.47 7.40 19.27
C PHE A 132 -14.34 6.89 17.85
N VAL A 133 -14.14 7.77 16.87
CA VAL A 133 -14.06 7.40 15.46
C VAL A 133 -12.60 7.21 15.04
N LYS A 134 -12.30 6.01 14.57
CA LYS A 134 -10.97 5.61 14.06
C LYS A 134 -11.09 5.12 12.62
N THR A 135 -10.06 5.32 11.85
CA THR A 135 -9.99 4.72 10.52
C THR A 135 -9.59 3.25 10.62
N ALA A 136 -10.01 2.44 9.64
CA ALA A 136 -9.59 1.05 9.53
C ALA A 136 -8.05 0.90 9.58
N ILE A 137 -7.33 1.78 8.91
CA ILE A 137 -5.86 1.79 8.88
C ILE A 137 -5.27 2.01 10.28
N GLU A 138 -5.84 2.92 11.08
CA GLU A 138 -5.38 3.15 12.47
C GLU A 138 -5.60 1.92 13.34
N VAL A 139 -6.74 1.23 13.15
CA VAL A 139 -7.08 0.00 13.88
C VAL A 139 -6.15 -1.14 13.48
N LEU A 140 -6.02 -1.42 12.19
CA LEU A 140 -5.21 -2.53 11.67
C LEU A 140 -3.71 -2.37 11.99
N ARG A 141 -3.22 -1.12 12.07
CA ARG A 141 -1.84 -0.84 12.50
C ARG A 141 -1.61 -0.96 14.00
N GLY A 142 -2.65 -1.24 14.79
CA GLY A 142 -2.54 -1.31 16.25
C GLY A 142 -2.16 0.02 16.91
N LYS A 143 -2.29 1.15 16.19
CA LYS A 143 -1.93 2.50 16.68
C LYS A 143 -3.03 3.15 17.51
N THR A 144 -4.14 2.46 17.73
CA THR A 144 -5.27 3.01 18.48
C THR A 144 -5.89 1.97 19.39
N LEU A 145 -6.43 2.47 20.52
CA LEU A 145 -7.26 1.66 21.41
C LEU A 145 -8.70 1.68 20.92
N TYR A 146 -9.39 0.57 21.10
CA TYR A 146 -10.81 0.39 20.78
C TYR A 146 -11.50 -0.35 21.92
N GLY A 147 -12.82 -0.13 22.05
CA GLY A 147 -13.64 -0.78 23.06
C GLY A 147 -14.00 -2.21 22.71
N LYS A 148 -14.70 -2.90 23.62
CA LYS A 148 -15.20 -4.25 23.36
C LYS A 148 -16.36 -4.28 22.36
N LYS A 149 -17.13 -3.21 22.23
CA LYS A 149 -18.22 -3.07 21.25
C LYS A 149 -17.78 -2.07 20.17
N VAL A 150 -17.75 -2.53 18.94
CA VAL A 150 -17.26 -1.74 17.81
C VAL A 150 -18.27 -1.80 16.67
N VAL A 151 -18.54 -0.66 16.06
CA VAL A 151 -19.31 -0.56 14.82
C VAL A 151 -18.34 -0.27 13.69
N VAL A 152 -18.35 -1.11 12.66
CA VAL A 152 -17.60 -0.91 11.40
C VAL A 152 -18.56 -0.34 10.36
N ALA A 153 -18.32 0.88 9.94
CA ALA A 153 -19.11 1.56 8.91
C ALA A 153 -18.47 1.37 7.54
N GLY A 154 -19.14 0.61 6.69
CA GLY A 154 -18.70 0.20 5.35
C GLY A 154 -18.36 -1.29 5.29
N GLY A 155 -19.03 -2.00 4.38
CA GLY A 155 -18.90 -3.45 4.16
C GLY A 155 -18.05 -3.82 2.94
N GLY A 156 -17.23 -2.90 2.41
CA GLY A 156 -16.24 -3.22 1.39
C GLY A 156 -15.11 -4.09 1.95
N MET A 157 -14.11 -4.43 1.12
CA MET A 157 -13.01 -5.33 1.50
C MET A 157 -12.32 -4.88 2.80
N THR A 158 -11.91 -3.61 2.87
CA THR A 158 -11.22 -3.07 4.06
C THR A 158 -12.07 -3.12 5.32
N GLY A 159 -13.39 -2.84 5.20
CA GLY A 159 -14.30 -2.92 6.34
C GLY A 159 -14.48 -4.35 6.83
N ALA A 160 -14.62 -5.31 5.91
CA ALA A 160 -14.76 -6.72 6.24
C ALA A 160 -13.49 -7.28 6.91
N GLU A 161 -12.30 -6.98 6.37
CA GLU A 161 -11.01 -7.36 6.97
C GLU A 161 -10.86 -6.76 8.38
N THR A 162 -11.23 -5.48 8.54
CA THR A 162 -11.20 -4.82 9.85
C THR A 162 -12.16 -5.47 10.84
N ALA A 163 -13.37 -5.83 10.40
CA ALA A 163 -14.35 -6.49 11.24
C ALA A 163 -13.86 -7.87 11.70
N VAL A 164 -13.29 -8.66 10.81
CA VAL A 164 -12.68 -9.96 11.13
C VAL A 164 -11.52 -9.77 12.11
N PHE A 165 -10.63 -8.83 11.85
CA PHE A 165 -9.52 -8.52 12.76
C PHE A 165 -10.01 -8.21 14.17
N LEU A 166 -11.01 -7.34 14.32
CA LEU A 166 -11.57 -6.95 15.60
C LEU A 166 -12.27 -8.13 16.30
N ALA A 167 -13.02 -8.95 15.57
CA ALA A 167 -13.69 -10.12 16.10
C ALA A 167 -12.68 -11.16 16.64
N VAL A 168 -11.58 -11.39 15.93
CA VAL A 168 -10.50 -12.27 16.40
C VAL A 168 -9.85 -11.72 17.68
N GLN A 169 -9.81 -10.40 17.85
CA GLN A 169 -9.35 -9.76 19.10
C GLN A 169 -10.38 -9.81 20.23
N GLY A 170 -11.53 -10.45 20.02
CA GLY A 170 -12.59 -10.64 21.03
C GLY A 170 -13.53 -9.45 21.17
N CYS A 171 -13.64 -8.60 20.17
CA CYS A 171 -14.62 -7.54 20.13
C CYS A 171 -16.00 -8.07 19.68
N ASP A 172 -17.05 -7.46 20.22
CA ASP A 172 -18.41 -7.57 19.71
C ASP A 172 -18.57 -6.57 18.56
N VAL A 173 -18.59 -7.08 17.32
CA VAL A 173 -18.51 -6.25 16.12
C VAL A 173 -19.85 -6.21 15.39
N THR A 174 -20.36 -5.02 15.15
CA THR A 174 -21.50 -4.78 14.27
C THR A 174 -21.00 -4.08 13.01
N MET A 175 -21.30 -4.64 11.84
CA MET A 175 -21.02 -4.00 10.55
C MET A 175 -22.30 -3.36 9.99
N ILE A 176 -22.17 -2.15 9.44
CA ILE A 176 -23.24 -1.46 8.72
C ILE A 176 -22.80 -1.18 7.29
N GLU A 177 -23.67 -1.47 6.32
CA GLU A 177 -23.42 -1.27 4.89
C GLU A 177 -24.69 -0.71 4.22
N MET A 178 -24.52 0.19 3.25
CA MET A 178 -25.61 0.77 2.47
C MET A 178 -26.04 -0.13 1.30
N ALA A 179 -25.10 -0.93 0.78
CA ALA A 179 -25.40 -1.90 -0.27
C ALA A 179 -26.18 -3.10 0.29
N PRO A 180 -26.91 -3.84 -0.55
CA PRO A 180 -27.69 -5.00 -0.10
C PRO A 180 -26.82 -6.17 0.36
N ASP A 181 -25.50 -6.13 0.13
CA ASP A 181 -24.57 -7.18 0.52
C ASP A 181 -23.17 -6.59 0.78
N ILE A 182 -22.31 -7.30 1.50
CA ILE A 182 -20.92 -6.93 1.77
C ILE A 182 -20.00 -7.41 0.64
N ILE A 183 -18.83 -6.74 0.48
CA ILE A 183 -17.78 -7.11 -0.49
C ILE A 183 -18.32 -7.19 -1.93
N THR A 184 -19.26 -6.33 -2.27
CA THR A 184 -19.85 -6.28 -3.61
C THR A 184 -18.85 -5.89 -4.69
N ASP A 185 -17.78 -5.19 -4.33
CA ASP A 185 -16.73 -4.71 -5.23
C ASP A 185 -15.66 -5.77 -5.54
N ALA A 186 -15.63 -6.86 -4.80
CA ALA A 186 -14.67 -7.94 -4.98
C ALA A 186 -15.07 -8.83 -6.17
N VAL A 187 -14.76 -8.38 -7.36
CA VAL A 187 -14.89 -9.16 -8.58
C VAL A 187 -13.92 -10.34 -8.52
N ALA A 188 -14.34 -11.48 -7.96
CA ALA A 188 -13.65 -12.76 -8.05
C ALA A 188 -12.79 -13.26 -6.88
N GLN A 189 -12.89 -12.71 -5.69
CA GLN A 189 -12.42 -13.51 -4.54
C GLN A 189 -13.58 -14.37 -4.02
N PRO A 190 -13.38 -15.70 -3.81
CA PRO A 190 -14.43 -16.51 -3.23
C PRO A 190 -14.80 -15.93 -1.87
N ARG A 191 -16.04 -15.50 -1.70
CA ARG A 191 -16.60 -15.03 -0.41
C ARG A 191 -16.35 -16.03 0.74
N ALA A 192 -16.08 -17.29 0.38
CA ALA A 192 -15.74 -18.37 1.31
C ALA A 192 -14.43 -18.17 2.10
N CYS A 193 -13.60 -17.22 1.77
CA CYS A 193 -12.36 -16.98 2.52
C CYS A 193 -12.55 -16.06 3.74
N LEU A 194 -13.74 -15.44 3.89
CA LEU A 194 -14.04 -14.51 4.99
C LEU A 194 -15.13 -15.01 5.93
N LEU A 195 -15.72 -16.18 5.66
CA LEU A 195 -16.69 -16.86 6.52
C LEU A 195 -16.05 -18.07 7.20
#